data_7786351032118eb4ec19d958e83d95a8
#
_entry.id   7786351032118eb4ec19d958e83d95a8
#
_cell.length_a   1.000
_cell.length_b   1.000
_cell.length_c   1.000
_cell.angle_alpha   90.00
_cell.angle_beta   90.00
_cell.angle_gamma   90.00
#
_symmetry.space_group_name_H-M   'P 1'
#
loop_
_entity.id
_entity.type
_entity.pdbx_description
1 polymer ?
#
loop_
_entity_poly.entity_id
_entity_poly.type
_entity_poly.pdbx_seq_one_letter_code
_entity_poly.pdbx_strand_id
1 'polypeptide(L)'
;TCRRNEIKREIEHYEIGEKPTFDNLTASYSNGTLTVKIINGGNTLTLTSKISIPSGSGPHPIVVGVDGNTGSLSASLFSKCIQVPFTHSQIAEYNSGFGGGGRSQNDPFYKLYPGTFNTKADYCAWSWGISRIIDGLEIVKEQINADISKIAVTGCSYAGKMALYAGAFDERITLTIAQESGGGGINSWRVSDKIGTSVEGISNTNYDWFLTSFKQKFNGKTNMIPYDHHELIAMIAPRAFLAFGNPDYVWLGDESGYVSLKAAEEVWKAMGIEDRFGYVIDGGLSNCRASSKHDNAARRFF
;
A
#
# COMPACT_ATOMS: atom_id res chain seq x y z
N THR A 1 -3.68 -1.40 21.06
CA THR A 1 -3.84 -2.78 20.52
C THR A 1 -5.30 -3.15 20.29
N CYS A 2 -6.20 -2.95 21.28
CA CYS A 2 -7.63 -3.28 21.09
C CYS A 2 -8.24 -2.46 19.94
N ARG A 3 -8.04 -1.14 19.93
CA ARG A 3 -8.59 -0.25 18.90
C ARG A 3 -8.03 -0.56 17.51
N ARG A 4 -6.73 -0.86 17.40
CA ARG A 4 -6.13 -1.26 16.11
C ARG A 4 -6.81 -2.49 15.50
N ASN A 5 -7.08 -3.52 16.31
CA ASN A 5 -7.74 -4.73 15.85
C ASN A 5 -9.21 -4.51 15.49
N GLU A 6 -9.89 -3.60 16.17
CA GLU A 6 -11.25 -3.15 15.84
C GLU A 6 -11.25 -2.45 14.48
N ILE A 7 -10.41 -1.44 14.28
CA ILE A 7 -10.29 -0.71 13.00
C ILE A 7 -9.95 -1.66 11.86
N LYS A 8 -9.01 -2.59 12.08
CA LYS A 8 -8.66 -3.59 11.09
C LYS A 8 -9.88 -4.38 10.63
N ARG A 9 -10.68 -4.90 11.57
CA ARG A 9 -11.90 -5.66 11.24
C ARG A 9 -12.95 -4.81 10.53
N GLU A 10 -13.10 -3.55 10.91
CA GLU A 10 -14.05 -2.62 10.27
C GLU A 10 -13.65 -2.33 8.82
N ILE A 11 -12.37 -2.08 8.54
CA ILE A 11 -11.87 -1.87 7.18
C ILE A 11 -12.00 -3.16 6.35
N GLU A 12 -11.65 -4.31 6.91
CA GLU A 12 -11.83 -5.62 6.26
C GLU A 12 -13.31 -5.89 5.96
N HIS A 13 -14.20 -5.59 6.90
CA HIS A 13 -15.63 -5.85 6.73
C HIS A 13 -16.30 -4.94 5.69
N TYR A 14 -16.00 -3.64 5.73
CA TYR A 14 -16.74 -2.67 4.92
C TYR A 14 -16.04 -2.29 3.63
N GLU A 15 -14.72 -2.23 3.59
CA GLU A 15 -14.00 -1.51 2.55
C GLU A 15 -13.26 -2.44 1.58
N ILE A 16 -12.45 -3.38 2.06
CA ILE A 16 -11.57 -4.16 1.17
C ILE A 16 -11.76 -5.67 1.22
N GLY A 17 -12.36 -6.22 2.27
CA GLY A 17 -12.41 -7.66 2.53
C GLY A 17 -11.19 -8.16 3.32
N GLU A 18 -11.34 -9.31 3.94
CA GLU A 18 -10.28 -9.96 4.71
C GLU A 18 -9.28 -10.67 3.80
N LYS A 19 -7.97 -10.52 4.09
CA LYS A 19 -6.92 -11.27 3.38
C LYS A 19 -7.12 -12.77 3.56
N PRO A 20 -7.21 -13.56 2.47
CA PRO A 20 -7.39 -15.00 2.58
C PRO A 20 -6.11 -15.71 3.01
N THR A 21 -6.28 -16.86 3.65
CA THR A 21 -5.22 -17.83 3.91
C THR A 21 -4.89 -18.62 2.64
N PHE A 22 -3.83 -19.42 2.69
CA PHE A 22 -3.43 -20.33 1.61
C PHE A 22 -2.93 -21.65 2.20
N ASP A 23 -2.92 -22.73 1.38
CA ASP A 23 -2.53 -24.06 1.85
C ASP A 23 -1.02 -24.23 1.93
N ASN A 24 -0.29 -23.74 0.90
CA ASN A 24 1.17 -23.85 0.83
C ASN A 24 1.79 -22.70 0.03
N LEU A 25 3.03 -22.38 0.38
CA LEU A 25 3.85 -21.43 -0.33
C LEU A 25 5.29 -21.92 -0.40
N THR A 26 5.87 -21.83 -1.58
CA THR A 26 7.29 -22.10 -1.82
C THR A 26 7.91 -20.93 -2.55
N ALA A 27 9.20 -20.71 -2.34
CA ALA A 27 9.94 -19.68 -3.06
C ALA A 27 11.32 -20.16 -3.46
N SER A 28 11.83 -19.58 -4.54
CA SER A 28 13.18 -19.79 -5.04
C SER A 28 13.74 -18.48 -5.60
N TYR A 29 15.07 -18.37 -5.57
CA TYR A 29 15.79 -17.27 -6.21
C TYR A 29 16.80 -17.83 -7.19
N SER A 30 16.75 -17.38 -8.42
CA SER A 30 17.67 -17.80 -9.48
C SER A 30 17.80 -16.71 -10.53
N ASN A 31 19.03 -16.47 -10.99
CA ASN A 31 19.33 -15.51 -12.07
C ASN A 31 18.68 -14.12 -11.85
N GLY A 32 18.73 -13.60 -10.63
CA GLY A 32 18.15 -12.30 -10.28
C GLY A 32 16.64 -12.30 -10.11
N THR A 33 15.97 -13.44 -10.22
CA THR A 33 14.51 -13.53 -10.14
C THR A 33 14.09 -14.30 -8.89
N LEU A 34 13.31 -13.66 -8.05
CA LEU A 34 12.51 -14.28 -7.00
C LEU A 34 11.25 -14.86 -7.63
N THR A 35 10.98 -16.12 -7.37
CA THR A 35 9.73 -16.80 -7.78
C THR A 35 9.03 -17.32 -6.54
N VAL A 36 7.77 -16.93 -6.35
CA VAL A 36 6.93 -17.35 -5.22
C VAL A 36 5.72 -18.08 -5.77
N LYS A 37 5.56 -19.35 -5.39
CA LYS A 37 4.44 -20.19 -5.80
C LYS A 37 3.50 -20.41 -4.63
N ILE A 38 2.24 -20.02 -4.79
CA ILE A 38 1.19 -20.13 -3.79
C ILE A 38 0.17 -21.15 -4.26
N ILE A 39 -0.28 -22.03 -3.36
CA ILE A 39 -1.28 -23.07 -3.61
C ILE A 39 -2.44 -22.89 -2.66
N ASN A 40 -3.65 -22.93 -3.17
CA ASN A 40 -4.88 -22.94 -2.37
C ASN A 40 -6.00 -23.72 -3.07
N GLY A 41 -6.61 -24.68 -2.38
CA GLY A 41 -7.73 -25.48 -2.90
C GLY A 41 -7.41 -26.19 -4.23
N GLY A 42 -6.14 -26.58 -4.45
CA GLY A 42 -5.68 -27.18 -5.71
C GLY A 42 -5.34 -26.16 -6.81
N ASN A 43 -5.68 -24.87 -6.66
CA ASN A 43 -5.30 -23.80 -7.58
C ASN A 43 -3.89 -23.29 -7.25
N THR A 44 -3.21 -22.74 -8.24
CA THR A 44 -1.85 -22.23 -8.10
C THR A 44 -1.74 -20.82 -8.68
N LEU A 45 -1.05 -19.94 -7.95
CA LEU A 45 -0.60 -18.63 -8.43
C LEU A 45 0.91 -18.55 -8.28
N THR A 46 1.58 -18.06 -9.31
CA THR A 46 3.04 -17.83 -9.27
C THR A 46 3.30 -16.34 -9.44
N LEU A 47 4.03 -15.76 -8.49
CA LEU A 47 4.51 -14.39 -8.53
C LEU A 47 5.99 -14.38 -8.84
N THR A 48 6.43 -13.41 -9.61
CA THR A 48 7.84 -13.21 -9.92
C THR A 48 8.25 -11.77 -9.67
N SER A 49 9.48 -11.58 -9.20
CA SER A 49 10.09 -10.26 -9.07
C SER A 49 11.56 -10.33 -9.48
N LYS A 50 11.97 -9.48 -10.40
CA LYS A 50 13.37 -9.32 -10.77
C LYS A 50 14.02 -8.39 -9.79
N ILE A 51 14.69 -8.95 -8.79
CA ILE A 51 15.28 -8.18 -7.68
C ILE A 51 16.69 -7.71 -8.01
N SER A 52 17.07 -6.56 -7.48
CA SER A 52 18.42 -6.01 -7.55
C SER A 52 19.04 -6.03 -6.17
N ILE A 53 20.17 -6.73 -6.03
CA ILE A 53 20.92 -6.81 -4.78
C ILE A 53 22.09 -5.82 -4.86
N PRO A 54 22.26 -4.92 -3.86
CA PRO A 54 23.36 -3.97 -3.86
C PRO A 54 24.70 -4.68 -3.65
N SER A 55 25.78 -4.05 -4.07
CA SER A 55 27.15 -4.50 -3.77
C SER A 55 27.49 -4.23 -2.30
N GLY A 56 28.39 -5.03 -1.75
CA GLY A 56 28.91 -4.88 -0.38
C GLY A 56 28.52 -6.00 0.56
N SER A 57 28.98 -5.90 1.80
CA SER A 57 28.64 -6.87 2.85
C SER A 57 27.27 -6.54 3.44
N GLY A 58 26.29 -7.44 3.28
CA GLY A 58 24.98 -7.32 3.93
C GLY A 58 25.02 -7.72 5.42
N PRO A 59 23.88 -8.06 6.01
CA PRO A 59 22.59 -8.19 5.34
C PRO A 59 22.00 -6.83 4.94
N HIS A 60 21.34 -6.80 3.76
CA HIS A 60 20.81 -5.58 3.17
C HIS A 60 19.34 -5.38 3.52
N PRO A 61 18.91 -4.15 3.88
CA PRO A 61 17.48 -3.82 3.99
C PRO A 61 16.77 -3.99 2.64
N ILE A 62 15.46 -4.09 2.68
CA ILE A 62 14.63 -4.37 1.50
C ILE A 62 13.73 -3.16 1.21
N VAL A 63 13.53 -2.84 -0.06
CA VAL A 63 12.44 -1.97 -0.52
C VAL A 63 11.58 -2.71 -1.55
N VAL A 64 10.29 -2.83 -1.24
CA VAL A 64 9.28 -3.31 -2.19
C VAL A 64 8.69 -2.08 -2.89
N GLY A 65 8.96 -1.96 -4.17
CA GLY A 65 8.46 -0.89 -5.02
C GLY A 65 7.22 -1.34 -5.79
N VAL A 66 6.08 -0.72 -5.55
CA VAL A 66 4.84 -1.07 -6.23
C VAL A 66 4.79 -0.39 -7.60
N ASP A 67 4.67 -1.20 -8.66
CA ASP A 67 4.67 -0.80 -10.07
C ASP A 67 5.85 0.09 -10.49
N GLY A 68 6.96 -0.17 -9.88
CA GLY A 68 8.22 0.52 -10.12
C GLY A 68 9.23 0.14 -9.05
N ASN A 69 10.46 0.58 -9.20
CA ASN A 69 11.50 0.20 -8.26
C ASN A 69 11.44 1.00 -6.95
N THR A 70 11.00 2.27 -7.01
CA THR A 70 11.05 3.20 -5.85
C THR A 70 9.91 4.22 -5.87
N GLY A 71 8.86 4.02 -6.68
CA GLY A 71 7.84 5.02 -6.94
C GLY A 71 8.45 6.25 -7.63
N SER A 72 8.16 7.45 -7.12
CA SER A 72 8.72 8.71 -7.62
C SER A 72 10.04 9.11 -6.98
N LEU A 73 10.45 8.44 -5.89
CA LEU A 73 11.67 8.76 -5.16
C LEU A 73 12.94 8.38 -5.94
N SER A 74 14.02 9.10 -5.68
CA SER A 74 15.31 8.81 -6.31
C SER A 74 15.80 7.40 -5.96
N ALA A 75 16.13 6.61 -6.97
CA ALA A 75 16.70 5.27 -6.78
C ALA A 75 18.01 5.29 -5.93
N SER A 76 18.72 6.42 -5.91
CA SER A 76 19.91 6.59 -5.10
C SER A 76 19.67 6.48 -3.59
N LEU A 77 18.45 6.79 -3.11
CA LEU A 77 18.04 6.62 -1.71
C LEU A 77 18.10 5.16 -1.30
N PHE A 78 17.80 4.27 -2.23
CA PHE A 78 17.70 2.82 -2.01
C PHE A 78 18.95 2.06 -2.51
N SER A 79 20.05 2.76 -2.74
CA SER A 79 21.29 2.17 -3.30
C SER A 79 21.92 1.09 -2.41
N LYS A 80 21.57 1.08 -1.11
CA LYS A 80 22.01 0.05 -0.14
C LYS A 80 20.95 -1.01 0.15
N CYS A 81 19.77 -0.90 -0.48
CA CYS A 81 18.64 -1.81 -0.28
C CYS A 81 18.58 -2.84 -1.42
N ILE A 82 18.08 -4.03 -1.10
CA ILE A 82 17.58 -4.96 -2.10
C ILE A 82 16.29 -4.35 -2.65
N GLN A 83 16.24 -4.08 -3.96
CA GLN A 83 15.07 -3.52 -4.62
C GLN A 83 14.22 -4.65 -5.20
N VAL A 84 12.96 -4.70 -4.80
CA VAL A 84 12.01 -5.76 -5.11
C VAL A 84 10.79 -5.14 -5.82
N PRO A 85 10.78 -5.08 -7.15
CA PRO A 85 9.62 -4.61 -7.90
C PRO A 85 8.41 -5.54 -7.70
N PHE A 86 7.28 -4.99 -7.30
CA PHE A 86 6.01 -5.70 -7.26
C PHE A 86 5.14 -5.22 -8.41
N THR A 87 4.74 -6.13 -9.30
CA THR A 87 3.84 -5.84 -10.42
C THR A 87 2.43 -6.28 -10.06
N HIS A 88 1.52 -5.33 -9.91
CA HIS A 88 0.16 -5.55 -9.42
C HIS A 88 -0.66 -6.46 -10.34
N SER A 89 -0.43 -6.41 -11.66
CA SER A 89 -1.18 -7.22 -12.63
C SER A 89 -0.95 -8.73 -12.51
N GLN A 90 0.09 -9.16 -11.80
CA GLN A 90 0.25 -10.56 -11.42
C GLN A 90 -0.81 -11.03 -10.41
N ILE A 91 -1.55 -10.12 -9.80
CA ILE A 91 -2.59 -10.36 -8.80
C ILE A 91 -3.97 -10.04 -9.39
N ALA A 92 -4.20 -8.78 -9.75
CA ALA A 92 -5.41 -8.30 -10.37
C ALA A 92 -5.07 -7.10 -11.27
N GLU A 93 -5.76 -6.97 -12.39
CA GLU A 93 -5.55 -5.86 -13.32
C GLU A 93 -6.04 -4.54 -12.73
N TYR A 94 -5.27 -3.49 -13.01
CA TYR A 94 -5.66 -2.12 -12.76
C TYR A 94 -6.10 -1.47 -14.08
N ASN A 95 -7.31 -0.94 -14.11
CA ASN A 95 -7.77 -0.16 -15.24
C ASN A 95 -7.81 1.32 -14.87
N SER A 96 -7.03 2.13 -15.56
CA SER A 96 -6.91 3.57 -15.31
C SER A 96 -8.13 4.39 -15.75
N GLY A 97 -9.18 3.75 -16.26
CA GLY A 97 -10.40 4.45 -16.69
C GLY A 97 -11.18 4.97 -15.50
N PHE A 98 -11.33 6.29 -15.38
CA PHE A 98 -12.44 6.88 -14.64
C PHE A 98 -13.74 6.38 -15.29
N GLY A 99 -14.31 5.29 -14.80
CA GLY A 99 -15.50 4.71 -15.40
C GLY A 99 -15.66 3.21 -15.22
N GLY A 100 -14.74 2.58 -14.57
CA GLY A 100 -14.82 1.18 -14.21
C GLY A 100 -14.46 0.21 -15.34
N GLY A 101 -14.16 -0.99 -14.97
CA GLY A 101 -13.97 -2.10 -15.88
C GLY A 101 -12.52 -2.53 -16.01
N GLY A 102 -11.95 -3.04 -14.94
CA GLY A 102 -10.63 -3.63 -14.96
C GLY A 102 -10.62 -4.96 -14.24
N ARG A 103 -11.22 -4.99 -13.07
CA ARG A 103 -11.29 -6.18 -12.24
C ARG A 103 -12.11 -7.28 -12.90
N SER A 104 -11.55 -8.48 -12.95
CA SER A 104 -12.19 -9.64 -13.55
C SER A 104 -12.12 -10.85 -12.63
N GLN A 105 -13.16 -11.67 -12.64
CA GLN A 105 -13.10 -13.00 -12.01
C GLN A 105 -11.99 -13.90 -12.61
N ASN A 106 -11.47 -13.50 -13.78
CA ASN A 106 -10.37 -14.18 -14.46
C ASN A 106 -8.98 -13.70 -14.00
N ASP A 107 -8.90 -12.69 -13.16
CA ASP A 107 -7.62 -12.25 -12.61
C ASP A 107 -6.98 -13.34 -11.73
N PRO A 108 -5.67 -13.41 -11.68
CA PRO A 108 -4.95 -14.52 -11.02
C PRO A 108 -5.37 -14.73 -9.56
N PHE A 109 -5.62 -13.65 -8.80
CA PHE A 109 -6.07 -13.74 -7.41
C PHE A 109 -7.45 -14.41 -7.30
N TYR A 110 -8.40 -14.03 -8.14
CA TYR A 110 -9.77 -14.57 -8.07
C TYR A 110 -9.86 -15.99 -8.64
N LYS A 111 -8.91 -16.40 -9.50
CA LYS A 111 -8.73 -17.81 -9.89
C LYS A 111 -8.15 -18.65 -8.77
N LEU A 112 -7.25 -18.09 -7.97
CA LEU A 112 -6.72 -18.76 -6.78
C LEU A 112 -7.79 -18.90 -5.69
N TYR A 113 -8.70 -17.91 -5.56
CA TYR A 113 -9.78 -17.86 -4.59
C TYR A 113 -11.15 -17.75 -5.26
N PRO A 114 -11.66 -18.82 -5.89
CA PRO A 114 -12.95 -18.79 -6.56
C PRO A 114 -14.09 -18.37 -5.62
N GLY A 115 -15.04 -17.59 -6.14
CA GLY A 115 -16.20 -17.13 -5.38
C GLY A 115 -15.97 -15.93 -4.47
N THR A 116 -14.75 -15.40 -4.40
CA THR A 116 -14.42 -14.27 -3.51
C THR A 116 -14.50 -12.89 -4.18
N PHE A 117 -14.80 -12.83 -5.45
CA PHE A 117 -14.81 -11.59 -6.25
C PHE A 117 -15.64 -10.45 -5.64
N ASN A 118 -16.79 -10.75 -5.04
CA ASN A 118 -17.66 -9.74 -4.43
C ASN A 118 -17.35 -9.46 -2.95
N THR A 119 -16.46 -10.25 -2.33
CA THR A 119 -16.15 -10.14 -0.90
C THR A 119 -14.71 -9.70 -0.64
N LYS A 120 -13.90 -9.57 -1.68
CA LYS A 120 -12.51 -9.12 -1.62
C LYS A 120 -12.28 -8.13 -2.75
N ALA A 121 -11.92 -6.92 -2.39
CA ALA A 121 -11.60 -5.84 -3.32
C ALA A 121 -10.13 -5.90 -3.77
N ASP A 122 -9.75 -5.10 -4.75
CA ASP A 122 -8.40 -5.15 -5.31
C ASP A 122 -7.34 -4.71 -4.29
N TYR A 123 -7.62 -3.75 -3.40
CA TYR A 123 -6.65 -3.41 -2.34
C TYR A 123 -6.46 -4.53 -1.31
N CYS A 124 -7.44 -5.39 -1.10
CA CYS A 124 -7.24 -6.65 -0.39
C CYS A 124 -6.29 -7.57 -1.16
N ALA A 125 -6.56 -7.79 -2.45
CA ALA A 125 -5.80 -8.68 -3.31
C ALA A 125 -4.34 -8.22 -3.48
N TRP A 126 -4.12 -6.94 -3.80
CA TRP A 126 -2.78 -6.39 -4.00
C TRP A 126 -1.95 -6.37 -2.71
N SER A 127 -2.54 -5.96 -1.58
CA SER A 127 -1.84 -6.00 -0.30
C SER A 127 -1.54 -7.42 0.16
N TRP A 128 -2.40 -8.40 -0.18
CA TRP A 128 -2.12 -9.83 -0.01
C TRP A 128 -0.93 -10.26 -0.88
N GLY A 129 -0.88 -9.85 -2.14
CA GLY A 129 0.21 -10.16 -3.06
C GLY A 129 1.57 -9.65 -2.57
N ILE A 130 1.62 -8.42 -2.06
CA ILE A 130 2.83 -7.87 -1.44
C ILE A 130 3.27 -8.72 -0.25
N SER A 131 2.34 -9.16 0.60
CA SER A 131 2.65 -10.08 1.71
C SER A 131 3.22 -11.40 1.22
N ARG A 132 2.77 -11.93 0.09
CA ARG A 132 3.31 -13.18 -0.50
C ARG A 132 4.72 -13.01 -1.05
N ILE A 133 5.03 -11.84 -1.60
CA ILE A 133 6.42 -11.51 -1.97
C ILE A 133 7.32 -11.47 -0.71
N ILE A 134 6.84 -10.88 0.38
CA ILE A 134 7.59 -10.85 1.66
C ILE A 134 7.81 -12.27 2.19
N ASP A 135 6.82 -13.15 2.14
CA ASP A 135 6.98 -14.57 2.52
C ASP A 135 8.09 -15.24 1.68
N GLY A 136 8.12 -14.96 0.39
CA GLY A 136 9.16 -15.47 -0.51
C GLY A 136 10.55 -14.93 -0.14
N LEU A 137 10.66 -13.66 0.20
CA LEU A 137 11.92 -13.06 0.64
C LEU A 137 12.42 -13.68 1.94
N GLU A 138 11.53 -13.98 2.88
CA GLU A 138 11.88 -14.68 4.14
C GLU A 138 12.46 -16.08 3.87
N ILE A 139 11.92 -16.81 2.89
CA ILE A 139 12.41 -18.15 2.53
C ILE A 139 13.81 -18.09 1.91
N VAL A 140 14.07 -17.08 1.04
CA VAL A 140 15.34 -16.99 0.31
C VAL A 140 16.36 -16.02 0.96
N LYS A 141 16.07 -15.48 2.15
CA LYS A 141 16.83 -14.40 2.79
C LYS A 141 18.33 -14.63 2.88
N GLU A 142 18.74 -15.84 3.22
CA GLU A 142 20.17 -16.20 3.32
C GLU A 142 20.86 -16.17 1.94
N GLN A 143 20.16 -16.63 0.90
CA GLN A 143 20.68 -16.67 -0.47
C GLN A 143 20.90 -15.26 -1.05
N ILE A 144 20.04 -14.30 -0.66
CA ILE A 144 20.10 -12.92 -1.14
C ILE A 144 20.73 -11.95 -0.13
N ASN A 145 21.19 -12.46 1.01
CA ASN A 145 21.78 -11.69 2.11
C ASN A 145 20.88 -10.53 2.57
N ALA A 146 19.60 -10.82 2.83
CA ALA A 146 18.57 -9.85 3.17
C ALA A 146 18.37 -9.68 4.68
N ASP A 147 18.21 -8.43 5.11
CA ASP A 147 17.72 -8.08 6.46
C ASP A 147 16.21 -7.97 6.44
N ILE A 148 15.51 -9.07 6.70
CA ILE A 148 14.05 -9.12 6.74
C ILE A 148 13.43 -8.34 7.91
N SER A 149 14.23 -7.86 8.85
CA SER A 149 13.74 -6.96 9.90
C SER A 149 13.61 -5.50 9.44
N LYS A 150 14.05 -5.20 8.21
CA LYS A 150 14.06 -3.86 7.61
C LYS A 150 13.45 -3.88 6.22
N ILE A 151 12.13 -3.88 6.17
CA ILE A 151 11.36 -3.88 4.92
C ILE A 151 10.62 -2.56 4.76
N ALA A 152 10.92 -1.84 3.69
CA ALA A 152 10.15 -0.69 3.25
C ALA A 152 9.20 -1.08 2.11
N VAL A 153 8.05 -0.42 2.04
CA VAL A 153 7.14 -0.46 0.89
C VAL A 153 6.90 0.96 0.38
N THR A 154 6.89 1.15 -0.93
CA THR A 154 6.64 2.46 -1.55
C THR A 154 5.92 2.33 -2.86
N GLY A 155 5.15 3.37 -3.22
CA GLY A 155 4.45 3.50 -4.48
C GLY A 155 3.81 4.87 -4.59
N CYS A 156 3.37 5.24 -5.79
CA CYS A 156 2.77 6.54 -6.06
C CYS A 156 1.36 6.40 -6.63
N SER A 157 0.46 7.34 -6.31
CA SER A 157 -0.93 7.37 -6.76
C SER A 157 -1.67 6.10 -6.32
N TYR A 158 -2.29 5.34 -7.21
CA TYR A 158 -2.92 4.06 -6.90
C TYR A 158 -1.95 3.06 -6.23
N ALA A 159 -0.69 3.05 -6.67
CA ALA A 159 0.36 2.25 -6.05
C ALA A 159 0.77 2.78 -4.66
N GLY A 160 0.59 4.08 -4.41
CA GLY A 160 0.72 4.68 -3.08
C GLY A 160 -0.36 4.20 -2.10
N LYS A 161 -1.60 4.02 -2.59
CA LYS A 161 -2.67 3.37 -1.82
C LYS A 161 -2.31 1.90 -1.53
N MET A 162 -1.78 1.15 -2.52
CA MET A 162 -1.33 -0.24 -2.31
C MET A 162 -0.25 -0.33 -1.22
N ALA A 163 0.73 0.58 -1.25
CA ALA A 163 1.77 0.65 -0.24
C ALA A 163 1.18 0.93 1.17
N LEU A 164 0.20 1.83 1.27
CA LEU A 164 -0.48 2.14 2.52
C LEU A 164 -1.21 0.91 3.09
N TYR A 165 -2.03 0.24 2.27
CA TYR A 165 -2.73 -0.97 2.72
C TYR A 165 -1.76 -2.11 3.06
N ALA A 166 -0.70 -2.30 2.27
CA ALA A 166 0.32 -3.29 2.60
C ALA A 166 0.96 -3.00 3.96
N GLY A 167 1.38 -1.75 4.21
CA GLY A 167 1.97 -1.34 5.47
C GLY A 167 1.04 -1.48 6.67
N ALA A 168 -0.25 -1.14 6.50
CA ALA A 168 -1.24 -1.25 7.56
C ALA A 168 -1.59 -2.71 7.91
N PHE A 169 -1.60 -3.61 6.91
CA PHE A 169 -2.05 -5.00 7.04
C PHE A 169 -0.93 -6.05 7.03
N ASP A 170 0.35 -5.63 7.03
CA ASP A 170 1.50 -6.53 7.21
C ASP A 170 2.52 -5.91 8.18
N GLU A 171 2.62 -6.48 9.37
CA GLU A 171 3.44 -5.93 10.45
C GLU A 171 4.95 -6.08 10.21
N ARG A 172 5.36 -6.88 9.24
CA ARG A 172 6.77 -7.05 8.85
C ARG A 172 7.31 -5.83 8.09
N ILE A 173 6.42 -5.02 7.51
CA ILE A 173 6.80 -3.77 6.82
C ILE A 173 7.12 -2.72 7.89
N THR A 174 8.38 -2.33 7.98
CA THR A 174 8.90 -1.42 9.00
C THR A 174 8.86 0.06 8.59
N LEU A 175 8.80 0.33 7.28
CA LEU A 175 8.63 1.67 6.72
C LEU A 175 7.60 1.64 5.59
N THR A 176 6.58 2.47 5.69
CA THR A 176 5.57 2.66 4.64
C THR A 176 5.69 4.06 4.05
N ILE A 177 5.87 4.17 2.74
CA ILE A 177 5.93 5.45 2.03
C ILE A 177 4.77 5.52 1.03
N ALA A 178 3.75 6.31 1.35
CA ALA A 178 2.56 6.52 0.51
C ALA A 178 2.70 7.85 -0.25
N GLN A 179 2.98 7.78 -1.56
CA GLN A 179 3.19 8.96 -2.38
C GLN A 179 1.90 9.31 -3.13
N GLU A 180 1.44 10.55 -3.02
CA GLU A 180 0.30 11.10 -3.77
C GLU A 180 -0.92 10.16 -3.81
N SER A 181 -1.23 9.53 -2.68
CA SER A 181 -2.21 8.45 -2.62
C SER A 181 -3.68 8.91 -2.57
N GLY A 182 -3.93 10.18 -2.30
CA GLY A 182 -5.25 10.81 -2.43
C GLY A 182 -6.41 10.09 -1.72
N GLY A 183 -7.60 10.18 -2.30
CA GLY A 183 -8.81 9.52 -1.78
C GLY A 183 -8.71 8.00 -1.84
N GLY A 184 -9.17 7.32 -0.80
CA GLY A 184 -8.93 5.88 -0.64
C GLY A 184 -7.49 5.51 -0.30
N GLY A 185 -6.62 6.53 -0.15
CA GLY A 185 -5.27 6.45 0.40
C GLY A 185 -5.19 7.20 1.72
N ILE A 186 -4.38 8.25 1.78
CA ILE A 186 -4.19 9.03 3.02
C ILE A 186 -5.37 9.94 3.38
N ASN A 187 -6.27 10.25 2.45
CA ASN A 187 -7.34 11.21 2.68
C ASN A 187 -8.42 10.66 3.62
N SER A 188 -8.99 11.54 4.45
CA SER A 188 -10.22 11.25 5.18
C SER A 188 -11.41 11.20 4.21
N TRP A 189 -12.19 10.12 4.25
CA TRP A 189 -13.44 10.01 3.49
C TRP A 189 -14.42 11.14 3.86
N ARG A 190 -14.50 11.49 5.14
CA ARG A 190 -15.40 12.54 5.63
C ARG A 190 -15.00 13.93 5.17
N VAL A 191 -13.71 14.23 5.13
CA VAL A 191 -13.21 15.54 4.69
C VAL A 191 -13.34 15.65 3.17
N SER A 192 -12.97 14.59 2.41
CA SER A 192 -13.17 14.55 0.96
C SER A 192 -14.63 14.76 0.56
N ASP A 193 -15.59 14.15 1.28
CA ASP A 193 -17.01 14.33 1.05
C ASP A 193 -17.46 15.80 1.25
N LYS A 194 -16.89 16.50 2.26
CA LYS A 194 -17.17 17.93 2.48
C LYS A 194 -16.57 18.85 1.43
N ILE A 195 -15.39 18.53 0.89
CA ILE A 195 -14.78 19.27 -0.21
C ILE A 195 -15.62 19.11 -1.49
N GLY A 196 -16.20 17.94 -1.69
CA GLY A 196 -17.07 17.63 -2.82
C GLY A 196 -16.39 16.88 -3.94
N THR A 197 -17.00 16.89 -5.13
CA THR A 197 -16.63 16.04 -6.28
C THR A 197 -15.37 16.47 -7.03
N SER A 198 -14.75 17.58 -6.64
CA SER A 198 -13.45 18.00 -7.20
C SER A 198 -12.29 17.15 -6.72
N VAL A 199 -12.48 16.44 -5.59
CA VAL A 199 -11.48 15.53 -5.04
C VAL A 199 -12.00 14.09 -5.06
N GLU A 200 -11.07 13.13 -5.00
CA GLU A 200 -11.40 11.72 -4.93
C GLU A 200 -12.07 11.38 -3.59
N GLY A 201 -13.29 10.86 -3.67
CA GLY A 201 -14.13 10.50 -2.53
C GLY A 201 -14.99 9.27 -2.83
N ILE A 202 -15.87 8.85 -1.90
CA ILE A 202 -16.70 7.65 -2.08
C ILE A 202 -17.59 7.75 -3.31
N SER A 203 -18.04 8.95 -3.71
CA SER A 203 -18.94 9.13 -4.84
C SER A 203 -18.30 8.86 -6.20
N ASN A 204 -17.00 9.11 -6.33
CA ASN A 204 -16.27 9.17 -7.60
C ASN A 204 -14.94 8.41 -7.65
N THR A 205 -14.57 7.66 -6.59
CA THR A 205 -13.39 6.78 -6.62
C THR A 205 -13.63 5.57 -7.55
N ASN A 206 -12.58 4.85 -7.90
CA ASN A 206 -12.70 3.61 -8.66
C ASN A 206 -13.20 2.48 -7.76
N TYR A 207 -14.36 1.91 -8.11
CA TYR A 207 -15.02 0.88 -7.30
C TYR A 207 -14.58 -0.57 -7.57
N ASP A 208 -13.61 -0.78 -8.40
CA ASP A 208 -12.90 -2.06 -8.44
C ASP A 208 -11.90 -2.15 -7.26
N TRP A 209 -11.43 -1.02 -6.76
CA TRP A 209 -10.49 -0.94 -5.65
C TRP A 209 -11.08 -1.33 -4.29
N PHE A 210 -12.38 -1.07 -4.11
CA PHE A 210 -13.13 -1.23 -2.86
C PHE A 210 -14.32 -2.15 -3.05
N LEU A 211 -14.87 -2.66 -1.96
CA LEU A 211 -16.11 -3.42 -2.01
C LEU A 211 -17.26 -2.54 -2.53
N THR A 212 -18.02 -3.04 -3.47
CA THR A 212 -19.23 -2.32 -4.01
C THR A 212 -20.22 -1.98 -2.88
N SER A 213 -20.30 -2.84 -1.86
CA SER A 213 -21.12 -2.62 -0.67
C SER A 213 -20.68 -1.39 0.14
N PHE A 214 -19.41 -1.01 0.09
CA PHE A 214 -18.89 0.20 0.76
C PHE A 214 -19.56 1.45 0.17
N LYS A 215 -19.58 1.59 -1.15
CA LYS A 215 -20.30 2.67 -1.83
C LYS A 215 -21.80 2.66 -1.52
N GLN A 216 -22.42 1.51 -1.67
CA GLN A 216 -23.87 1.37 -1.46
C GLN A 216 -24.28 1.82 -0.05
N LYS A 217 -23.42 1.53 0.95
CA LYS A 217 -23.70 1.84 2.34
C LYS A 217 -23.38 3.27 2.73
N PHE A 218 -22.25 3.83 2.25
CA PHE A 218 -21.69 5.06 2.80
C PHE A 218 -21.65 6.26 1.84
N ASN A 219 -21.96 6.10 0.55
CA ASN A 219 -22.04 7.23 -0.36
C ASN A 219 -23.13 8.22 0.10
N GLY A 220 -22.74 9.49 0.30
CA GLY A 220 -23.59 10.52 0.90
C GLY A 220 -23.91 10.32 2.38
N LYS A 221 -23.23 9.37 3.05
CA LYS A 221 -23.41 9.04 4.48
C LYS A 221 -22.07 8.79 5.16
N THR A 222 -21.04 9.54 4.79
CA THR A 222 -19.67 9.35 5.30
C THR A 222 -19.55 9.49 6.81
N ASN A 223 -20.47 10.25 7.44
CA ASN A 223 -20.55 10.36 8.90
C ASN A 223 -20.91 9.05 9.61
N MET A 224 -21.45 8.06 8.88
CA MET A 224 -21.82 6.74 9.41
C MET A 224 -20.68 5.70 9.32
N ILE A 225 -19.58 6.01 8.65
CA ILE A 225 -18.42 5.10 8.59
C ILE A 225 -17.88 4.94 10.01
N PRO A 226 -17.63 3.70 10.50
CA PRO A 226 -17.18 3.48 11.89
C PRO A 226 -15.70 3.82 12.12
N TYR A 227 -14.95 4.14 11.07
CA TYR A 227 -13.55 4.54 11.05
C TYR A 227 -13.34 5.69 10.04
N ASP A 228 -12.11 6.13 9.87
CA ASP A 228 -11.66 6.91 8.71
C ASP A 228 -10.18 6.65 8.45
N HIS A 229 -9.62 7.16 7.34
CA HIS A 229 -8.29 6.76 6.90
C HIS A 229 -7.14 7.27 7.76
N HIS A 230 -7.34 8.28 8.61
CA HIS A 230 -6.37 8.57 9.67
C HIS A 230 -6.15 7.38 10.62
N GLU A 231 -7.18 6.55 10.83
CA GLU A 231 -7.08 5.32 11.62
C GLU A 231 -6.41 4.18 10.82
N LEU A 232 -6.63 4.11 9.49
CA LEU A 232 -5.86 3.20 8.61
C LEU A 232 -4.36 3.50 8.69
N ILE A 233 -3.99 4.78 8.61
CA ILE A 233 -2.59 5.22 8.79
C ILE A 233 -2.10 4.84 10.20
N ALA A 234 -2.89 5.11 11.23
CA ALA A 234 -2.55 4.82 12.62
C ALA A 234 -2.31 3.33 12.90
N MET A 235 -2.89 2.41 12.09
CA MET A 235 -2.59 0.98 12.20
C MET A 235 -1.12 0.64 11.94
N ILE A 236 -0.36 1.52 11.27
CA ILE A 236 1.07 1.32 10.99
C ILE A 236 1.91 1.52 12.26
N ALA A 237 1.48 2.38 13.19
CA ALA A 237 2.20 2.62 14.43
C ALA A 237 2.49 1.29 15.20
N PRO A 238 3.65 1.15 15.83
CA PRO A 238 4.75 2.10 16.06
C PRO A 238 5.81 2.14 14.94
N ARG A 239 5.53 1.54 13.79
CA ARG A 239 6.45 1.46 12.64
C ARG A 239 6.51 2.82 11.93
N ALA A 240 7.50 3.01 11.06
CA ALA A 240 7.70 4.28 10.39
C ALA A 240 6.69 4.49 9.24
N PHE A 241 6.23 5.72 9.10
CA PHE A 241 5.32 6.15 8.05
C PHE A 241 5.75 7.50 7.45
N LEU A 242 5.70 7.59 6.14
CA LEU A 242 5.97 8.81 5.39
C LEU A 242 4.93 8.99 4.28
N ALA A 243 4.37 10.18 4.14
CA ALA A 243 3.45 10.50 3.07
C ALA A 243 3.92 11.71 2.25
N PHE A 244 3.57 11.70 0.95
CA PHE A 244 3.77 12.84 0.07
C PHE A 244 2.44 13.24 -0.58
N GLY A 245 2.21 14.55 -0.68
CA GLY A 245 1.09 15.17 -1.37
C GLY A 245 1.58 16.14 -2.45
N ASN A 246 0.69 16.47 -3.41
CA ASN A 246 0.97 17.39 -4.51
C ASN A 246 -0.27 18.27 -4.78
N PRO A 247 -0.29 19.52 -4.28
CA PRO A 247 -1.46 20.39 -4.34
C PRO A 247 -1.79 20.87 -5.75
N ASP A 248 -0.91 20.67 -6.74
CA ASP A 248 -1.19 21.02 -8.13
C ASP A 248 -2.25 20.10 -8.77
N TYR A 249 -2.50 18.95 -8.15
CA TYR A 249 -3.48 17.97 -8.60
C TYR A 249 -4.69 17.95 -7.65
N VAL A 250 -5.67 18.80 -7.96
CA VAL A 250 -6.86 19.03 -7.10
C VAL A 250 -7.56 17.74 -6.69
N TRP A 251 -7.63 16.75 -7.59
CA TRP A 251 -8.30 15.48 -7.28
C TRP A 251 -7.62 14.67 -6.15
N LEU A 252 -6.31 14.92 -5.89
CA LEU A 252 -5.61 14.29 -4.77
C LEU A 252 -6.14 14.76 -3.42
N GLY A 253 -6.76 15.95 -3.34
CA GLY A 253 -7.43 16.43 -2.14
C GLY A 253 -6.50 16.62 -0.95
N ASP A 254 -5.34 17.29 -1.14
CA ASP A 254 -4.31 17.42 -0.11
C ASP A 254 -4.79 18.05 1.20
N GLU A 255 -5.85 18.89 1.18
CA GLU A 255 -6.50 19.37 2.41
C GLU A 255 -7.04 18.19 3.23
N SER A 256 -7.74 17.26 2.57
CA SER A 256 -8.25 16.05 3.22
C SER A 256 -7.11 15.15 3.72
N GLY A 257 -6.06 15.01 2.91
CA GLY A 257 -4.83 14.30 3.29
C GLY A 257 -4.15 14.92 4.50
N TYR A 258 -3.98 16.24 4.51
CA TYR A 258 -3.37 16.96 5.64
C TYR A 258 -4.13 16.77 6.94
N VAL A 259 -5.46 16.90 6.93
CA VAL A 259 -6.31 16.68 8.11
C VAL A 259 -6.16 15.24 8.63
N SER A 260 -6.19 14.26 7.73
CA SER A 260 -6.01 12.85 8.08
C SER A 260 -4.62 12.58 8.66
N LEU A 261 -3.56 13.11 8.05
CA LEU A 261 -2.18 12.97 8.53
C LEU A 261 -1.98 13.60 9.89
N LYS A 262 -2.53 14.79 10.14
CA LYS A 262 -2.47 15.46 11.46
C LYS A 262 -3.17 14.64 12.53
N ALA A 263 -4.31 14.04 12.23
CA ALA A 263 -5.02 13.18 13.18
C ALA A 263 -4.23 11.88 13.46
N ALA A 264 -3.64 11.26 12.44
CA ALA A 264 -2.82 10.06 12.59
C ALA A 264 -1.54 10.32 13.41
N GLU A 265 -0.86 11.45 13.17
CA GLU A 265 0.37 11.87 13.86
C GLU A 265 0.23 11.82 15.40
N GLU A 266 -0.95 12.10 15.93
CA GLU A 266 -1.22 12.09 17.36
C GLU A 266 -0.96 10.72 18.01
N VAL A 267 -1.08 9.63 17.25
CA VAL A 267 -0.76 8.28 17.74
C VAL A 267 0.74 8.11 17.97
N TRP A 268 1.59 8.59 17.05
CA TRP A 268 3.05 8.55 17.22
C TRP A 268 3.52 9.48 18.33
N LYS A 269 2.91 10.66 18.46
CA LYS A 269 3.17 11.59 19.59
C LYS A 269 2.80 10.96 20.93
N ALA A 270 1.64 10.35 21.03
CA ALA A 270 1.21 9.68 22.25
C ALA A 270 2.11 8.49 22.65
N MET A 271 2.84 7.92 21.69
CA MET A 271 3.82 6.86 21.92
C MET A 271 5.25 7.40 22.19
N GLY A 272 5.50 8.72 22.03
CA GLY A 272 6.83 9.33 22.15
C GLY A 272 7.80 8.92 21.04
N ILE A 273 7.29 8.71 19.84
CA ILE A 273 8.04 8.25 18.66
C ILE A 273 7.68 9.06 17.40
N GLU A 274 7.39 10.34 17.57
CA GLU A 274 7.01 11.25 16.48
C GLU A 274 8.05 11.35 15.36
N ASP A 275 9.29 11.03 15.63
CA ASP A 275 10.38 10.93 14.65
C ASP A 275 10.17 9.83 13.60
N ARG A 276 9.25 8.88 13.86
CA ARG A 276 8.87 7.83 12.93
C ARG A 276 7.68 8.18 12.05
N PHE A 277 7.18 9.40 12.13
CA PHE A 277 6.08 9.88 11.30
C PHE A 277 6.50 11.12 10.53
N GLY A 278 6.16 11.18 9.25
CA GLY A 278 6.45 12.35 8.44
C GLY A 278 5.50 12.51 7.25
N TYR A 279 5.39 13.74 6.77
CA TYR A 279 4.72 14.04 5.52
C TYR A 279 5.30 15.31 4.88
N VAL A 280 5.23 15.39 3.56
CA VAL A 280 5.60 16.57 2.77
C VAL A 280 4.52 16.79 1.72
N ILE A 281 3.92 17.98 1.72
CA ILE A 281 3.01 18.43 0.68
C ILE A 281 3.75 19.54 -0.09
N ASP A 282 4.12 19.27 -1.35
CA ASP A 282 4.95 20.15 -2.18
C ASP A 282 4.44 20.17 -3.62
N GLY A 283 4.27 21.36 -4.18
CA GLY A 283 3.78 21.59 -5.53
C GLY A 283 4.89 21.95 -6.53
N GLY A 284 4.50 22.33 -7.74
CA GLY A 284 5.41 22.67 -8.84
C GLY A 284 5.97 21.43 -9.56
N LEU A 285 5.34 20.28 -9.39
CA LEU A 285 5.82 19.00 -9.90
C LEU A 285 4.72 18.28 -10.71
N SER A 286 5.13 17.50 -11.70
CA SER A 286 4.20 16.55 -12.33
C SER A 286 3.79 15.45 -11.35
N ASN A 287 2.60 14.87 -11.54
CA ASN A 287 2.12 13.73 -10.74
C ASN A 287 3.17 12.60 -10.69
N CYS A 288 3.38 12.05 -9.53
CA CYS A 288 4.40 11.02 -9.28
C CYS A 288 5.83 11.47 -9.63
N ARG A 289 6.17 12.70 -9.29
CA ARG A 289 7.53 13.23 -9.36
C ARG A 289 7.95 13.75 -7.98
N ALA A 290 9.06 13.25 -7.48
CA ALA A 290 9.60 13.71 -6.21
C ALA A 290 10.47 14.95 -6.39
N SER A 291 10.36 15.90 -5.45
CA SER A 291 11.30 16.99 -5.29
C SER A 291 12.47 16.60 -4.40
N SER A 292 13.47 17.46 -4.33
CA SER A 292 14.56 17.31 -3.34
C SER A 292 14.05 17.35 -1.90
N LYS A 293 12.91 18.01 -1.63
CA LYS A 293 12.28 17.99 -0.28
C LYS A 293 11.75 16.61 0.07
N HIS A 294 11.10 15.92 -0.89
CA HIS A 294 10.64 14.54 -0.73
C HIS A 294 11.81 13.58 -0.47
N ASP A 295 12.86 13.66 -1.30
CA ASP A 295 14.07 12.85 -1.13
C ASP A 295 14.75 13.12 0.22
N ASN A 296 14.85 14.38 0.65
CA ASN A 296 15.44 14.75 1.93
C ASN A 296 14.60 14.26 3.12
N ALA A 297 13.27 14.30 3.02
CA ALA A 297 12.39 13.73 4.04
C ALA A 297 12.59 12.21 4.13
N ALA A 298 12.63 11.51 2.99
CA ALA A 298 12.84 10.08 2.95
C ALA A 298 14.20 9.66 3.53
N ARG A 299 15.28 10.44 3.30
CA ARG A 299 16.63 10.17 3.85
C ARG A 299 16.68 10.02 5.37
N ARG A 300 15.72 10.58 6.10
CA ARG A 300 15.68 10.47 7.57
C ARG A 300 15.29 9.07 8.05
N PHE A 301 14.75 8.24 7.16
CA PHE A 301 14.28 6.89 7.47
C PHE A 301 15.24 5.79 6.95
N PHE A 302 16.29 6.16 6.22
CA PHE A 302 17.33 5.30 5.66
C PHE A 302 18.72 5.74 6.19
#